data_71d1a76e089ed77178ad4aedbb6a18f9
#
_entry.id   71d1a76e089ed77178ad4aedbb6a18f9
#
_cell.length_a   1.000
_cell.length_b   1.000
_cell.length_c   1.000
_cell.angle_alpha   90.00
_cell.angle_beta   90.00
_cell.angle_gamma   90.00
#
_symmetry.space_group_name_H-M   'P 1'
#
loop_
_entity.id
_entity.type
_entity.pdbx_description
1 polymer ?
#
loop_
_entity_poly.entity_id
_entity_poly.type
_entity_poly.pdbx_seq_one_letter_code
_entity_poly.pdbx_strand_id
1 'polypeptide(L)'
;MQKVKLFVRMLFDNNALLKSNQFPLLLVLFLFFINVSLISVPNFYGLADSVRIINQLDGVYETLEEMYVEEMPCQVVEEEMSCEEDGLSSKYGSYQIQYLGELDTEQVEESMMYLGRDYMAIIHVEGDTAYIMSGDYALLEGFNFQEVYPNESDLSREDYTENVSDLFLQNLYYSNFGEQIFLVYSTQFAQTAIYVIMLSIMLLILNYKAMVKKISYTASVKVVIVGMTGPALLTAILGGFILGYAGLVFIILYGLRMMFMYYKINKYEGSIY
;
A
#
# COMPACT_ATOMS: atom_id res chain seq x y z
N MET A 1 -6.10 33.33 12.62
CA MET A 1 -7.48 32.82 12.53
C MET A 1 -8.13 33.00 11.15
N GLN A 2 -8.05 34.17 10.48
CA GLN A 2 -8.70 34.39 9.17
C GLN A 2 -8.22 33.42 8.06
N LYS A 3 -6.91 33.15 7.95
CA LYS A 3 -6.35 32.22 6.93
C LYS A 3 -6.83 30.78 7.12
N VAL A 4 -6.93 30.30 8.38
CA VAL A 4 -7.45 28.95 8.69
C VAL A 4 -8.92 28.85 8.29
N LYS A 5 -9.74 29.83 8.64
CA LYS A 5 -11.15 29.89 8.26
C LYS A 5 -11.32 29.93 6.73
N LEU A 6 -10.45 30.65 6.03
CA LEU A 6 -10.45 30.70 4.56
C LEU A 6 -10.08 29.31 4.00
N PHE A 7 -9.06 28.63 4.55
CA PHE A 7 -8.64 27.31 4.12
C PHE A 7 -9.75 26.28 4.27
N VAL A 8 -10.38 26.21 5.44
CA VAL A 8 -11.52 25.29 5.69
C VAL A 8 -12.66 25.58 4.69
N ARG A 9 -12.95 26.84 4.41
CA ARG A 9 -13.95 27.21 3.42
C ARG A 9 -13.58 26.75 2.00
N MET A 10 -12.28 26.78 1.64
CA MET A 10 -11.80 26.32 0.34
C MET A 10 -12.02 24.82 0.10
N LEU A 11 -12.15 24.02 1.14
CA LEU A 11 -12.40 22.57 1.00
C LEU A 11 -13.73 22.29 0.27
N PHE A 12 -14.71 23.16 0.46
CA PHE A 12 -16.09 22.96 -0.03
C PHE A 12 -16.59 24.07 -0.97
N ASP A 13 -16.03 25.29 -0.88
CA ASP A 13 -16.47 26.44 -1.65
C ASP A 13 -15.49 26.78 -2.77
N ASN A 14 -15.90 26.56 -3.99
CA ASN A 14 -15.11 26.87 -5.19
C ASN A 14 -14.85 28.37 -5.39
N ASN A 15 -15.67 29.29 -4.84
CA ASN A 15 -15.37 30.71 -4.88
C ASN A 15 -14.23 31.08 -3.93
N ALA A 16 -14.19 30.43 -2.76
CA ALA A 16 -13.07 30.61 -1.83
C ALA A 16 -11.75 30.09 -2.45
N LEU A 17 -11.80 29.04 -3.26
CA LEU A 17 -10.64 28.41 -3.90
C LEU A 17 -9.88 29.39 -4.82
N LEU A 18 -10.56 30.34 -5.48
CA LEU A 18 -9.94 31.39 -6.29
C LEU A 18 -8.95 32.26 -5.49
N LYS A 19 -9.12 32.30 -4.17
CA LYS A 19 -8.21 33.01 -3.26
C LYS A 19 -6.98 32.20 -2.83
N SER A 20 -6.78 30.99 -3.37
CA SER A 20 -5.63 30.12 -3.05
C SER A 20 -4.28 30.79 -3.37
N ASN A 21 -4.27 31.76 -4.30
CA ASN A 21 -3.07 32.53 -4.60
C ASN A 21 -2.52 33.30 -3.39
N GLN A 22 -3.33 33.59 -2.38
CA GLN A 22 -2.91 34.29 -1.16
C GLN A 22 -2.03 33.41 -0.23
N PHE A 23 -1.96 32.09 -0.49
CA PHE A 23 -1.10 31.19 0.27
C PHE A 23 0.31 31.15 -0.30
N PRO A 24 1.35 31.11 0.55
CA PRO A 24 2.71 30.93 0.11
C PRO A 24 2.86 29.57 -0.60
N LEU A 25 3.70 29.52 -1.63
CA LEU A 25 3.91 28.31 -2.42
C LEU A 25 4.36 27.12 -1.55
N LEU A 26 5.24 27.36 -0.58
CA LEU A 26 5.73 26.34 0.33
C LEU A 26 4.58 25.65 1.10
N LEU A 27 3.60 26.43 1.57
CA LEU A 27 2.42 25.86 2.25
C LEU A 27 1.58 25.00 1.30
N VAL A 28 1.44 25.42 0.05
CA VAL A 28 0.69 24.68 -0.96
C VAL A 28 1.43 23.38 -1.33
N LEU A 29 2.75 23.40 -1.43
CA LEU A 29 3.54 22.18 -1.64
C LEU A 29 3.44 21.22 -0.45
N PHE A 30 3.48 21.73 0.78
CA PHE A 30 3.23 20.89 1.95
C PHE A 30 1.83 20.26 1.91
N LEU A 31 0.82 21.02 1.50
CA LEU A 31 -0.53 20.50 1.31
C LEU A 31 -0.60 19.44 0.21
N PHE A 32 0.23 19.52 -0.82
CA PHE A 32 0.33 18.48 -1.84
C PHE A 32 0.73 17.13 -1.23
N PHE A 33 1.76 17.10 -0.37
CA PHE A 33 2.16 15.87 0.34
C PHE A 33 1.04 15.32 1.23
N ILE A 34 0.33 16.20 1.96
CA ILE A 34 -0.84 15.77 2.75
C ILE A 34 -1.91 15.14 1.85
N ASN A 35 -2.19 15.74 0.70
CA ASN A 35 -3.17 15.20 -0.24
C ASN A 35 -2.75 13.85 -0.79
N VAL A 36 -1.47 13.65 -1.14
CA VAL A 36 -0.93 12.36 -1.56
C VAL A 36 -1.12 11.31 -0.46
N SER A 37 -0.78 11.66 0.79
CA SER A 37 -0.98 10.77 1.92
C SER A 37 -2.46 10.39 2.10
N LEU A 38 -3.39 11.34 2.01
CA LEU A 38 -4.82 11.07 2.12
C LEU A 38 -5.34 10.14 1.00
N ILE A 39 -4.87 10.33 -0.24
CA ILE A 39 -5.28 9.49 -1.37
C ILE A 39 -4.67 8.07 -1.24
N SER A 40 -3.53 7.94 -0.57
CA SER A 40 -2.88 6.64 -0.34
C SER A 40 -3.54 5.81 0.78
N VAL A 41 -4.33 6.43 1.67
CA VAL A 41 -4.98 5.73 2.81
C VAL A 41 -5.76 4.47 2.38
N PRO A 42 -6.62 4.49 1.34
CA PRO A 42 -7.33 3.28 0.91
C PRO A 42 -6.39 2.15 0.46
N ASN A 43 -5.28 2.50 -0.18
CA ASN A 43 -4.30 1.50 -0.62
C ASN A 43 -3.58 0.87 0.58
N PHE A 44 -3.33 1.62 1.65
CA PHE A 44 -2.78 1.06 2.89
C PHE A 44 -3.77 0.13 3.60
N TYR A 45 -5.07 0.42 3.55
CA TYR A 45 -6.08 -0.55 4.00
C TYR A 45 -6.07 -1.81 3.14
N GLY A 46 -5.92 -1.68 1.81
CA GLY A 46 -5.78 -2.82 0.91
C GLY A 46 -4.55 -3.67 1.20
N LEU A 47 -3.41 -3.06 1.55
CA LEU A 47 -2.22 -3.79 2.00
C LEU A 47 -2.49 -4.57 3.29
N ALA A 48 -3.13 -3.95 4.27
CA ALA A 48 -3.51 -4.63 5.51
C ALA A 48 -4.50 -5.79 5.28
N ASP A 49 -5.38 -5.67 4.28
CA ASP A 49 -6.32 -6.74 3.89
C ASP A 49 -5.64 -7.85 3.07
N SER A 50 -4.54 -7.55 2.40
CA SER A 50 -3.74 -8.55 1.66
C SER A 50 -3.13 -9.61 2.58
N VAL A 51 -2.78 -9.26 3.81
CA VAL A 51 -2.36 -10.21 4.85
C VAL A 51 -3.48 -11.20 5.15
N ARG A 52 -4.72 -10.72 5.23
CA ARG A 52 -5.88 -11.56 5.41
C ARG A 52 -6.14 -12.51 4.24
N ILE A 53 -5.79 -12.08 3.02
CA ILE A 53 -5.90 -12.93 1.82
C ILE A 53 -4.85 -14.05 1.87
N ILE A 54 -3.63 -13.77 2.34
CA ILE A 54 -2.59 -14.79 2.48
C ILE A 54 -2.96 -15.81 3.54
N ASN A 55 -3.55 -15.38 4.65
CA ASN A 55 -4.12 -16.28 5.64
C ASN A 55 -5.26 -17.17 5.08
N GLN A 56 -5.81 -16.79 3.92
CA GLN A 56 -6.87 -17.53 3.21
C GLN A 56 -6.35 -18.28 1.98
N LEU A 57 -5.03 -18.28 1.72
CA LEU A 57 -4.46 -19.13 0.66
C LEU A 57 -4.68 -20.59 1.04
N ASP A 58 -5.59 -21.23 0.30
CA ASP A 58 -5.88 -22.65 0.46
C ASP A 58 -4.56 -23.43 0.45
N GLY A 59 -4.36 -24.23 1.48
CA GLY A 59 -3.21 -25.12 1.60
C GLY A 59 -2.03 -24.61 2.41
N VAL A 60 -1.84 -23.29 2.68
CA VAL A 60 -0.76 -22.82 3.59
C VAL A 60 -1.03 -23.33 4.99
N TYR A 61 -2.25 -23.20 5.46
CA TYR A 61 -2.68 -23.65 6.78
C TYR A 61 -2.56 -25.16 6.94
N GLU A 62 -3.07 -25.92 5.94
CA GLU A 62 -2.98 -27.37 5.88
C GLU A 62 -1.52 -27.85 5.86
N THR A 63 -0.67 -27.16 5.13
CA THR A 63 0.78 -27.44 5.07
C THR A 63 1.44 -27.25 6.43
N LEU A 64 1.15 -26.14 7.11
CA LEU A 64 1.69 -25.86 8.45
C LEU A 64 1.13 -26.83 9.50
N GLU A 65 -0.11 -27.30 9.34
CA GLU A 65 -0.71 -28.34 10.18
C GLU A 65 -0.04 -29.71 10.00
N GLU A 66 0.30 -30.06 8.76
CA GLU A 66 1.06 -31.30 8.49
C GLU A 66 2.52 -31.20 9.00
N MET A 67 3.16 -30.01 8.86
CA MET A 67 4.48 -29.75 9.45
C MET A 67 4.51 -29.95 10.97
N TYR A 68 3.39 -29.72 11.65
CA TYR A 68 3.27 -29.99 13.08
C TYR A 68 3.52 -31.44 13.44
N VAL A 69 3.25 -32.38 12.55
CA VAL A 69 3.39 -33.84 12.82
C VAL A 69 4.82 -34.32 12.64
N GLU A 70 5.61 -33.64 11.83
CA GLU A 70 7.00 -33.99 11.56
C GLU A 70 7.95 -32.97 12.21
N GLU A 71 8.80 -33.46 13.13
CA GLU A 71 9.78 -32.62 13.81
C GLU A 71 10.74 -32.00 12.80
N MET A 72 10.63 -30.71 12.54
CA MET A 72 11.60 -30.00 11.72
C MET A 72 12.90 -29.77 12.52
N PRO A 73 14.06 -30.29 12.05
CA PRO A 73 15.32 -30.11 12.76
C PRO A 73 15.92 -28.74 12.49
N CYS A 74 15.15 -27.69 12.66
CA CYS A 74 15.53 -26.33 12.34
C CYS A 74 15.24 -25.37 13.52
N GLN A 75 16.08 -24.35 13.64
CA GLN A 75 15.91 -23.25 14.60
C GLN A 75 16.33 -21.92 13.99
N VAL A 76 15.80 -20.83 14.51
CA VAL A 76 16.20 -19.48 14.13
C VAL A 76 17.12 -18.92 15.21
N VAL A 77 18.36 -18.57 14.85
CA VAL A 77 19.36 -18.01 15.74
C VAL A 77 20.04 -16.85 15.06
N GLU A 78 20.10 -15.70 15.71
CA GLU A 78 20.69 -14.46 15.16
C GLU A 78 20.03 -14.05 13.82
N GLU A 79 18.70 -14.20 13.74
CA GLU A 79 17.89 -13.92 12.54
C GLU A 79 18.23 -14.81 11.31
N GLU A 80 18.97 -15.90 11.51
CA GLU A 80 19.29 -16.89 10.48
C GLU A 80 18.65 -18.24 10.79
N MET A 81 18.18 -18.94 9.75
CA MET A 81 17.72 -20.32 9.85
C MET A 81 18.90 -21.28 9.91
N SER A 82 18.91 -22.16 10.90
CA SER A 82 19.88 -23.23 11.07
C SER A 82 19.16 -24.56 11.16
N CYS A 83 19.49 -25.50 10.29
CA CYS A 83 18.93 -26.86 10.29
C CYS A 83 20.08 -27.88 10.42
N GLU A 84 19.78 -29.06 10.96
CA GLU A 84 20.77 -30.17 11.08
C GLU A 84 21.18 -30.74 9.73
N GLU A 85 20.28 -30.69 8.73
CA GLU A 85 20.54 -31.18 7.37
C GLU A 85 20.18 -30.10 6.34
N ASP A 86 21.12 -29.83 5.43
CA ASP A 86 20.95 -28.89 4.35
C ASP A 86 20.19 -29.51 3.16
N GLY A 87 19.32 -28.74 2.51
CA GLY A 87 18.72 -29.10 1.23
C GLY A 87 17.56 -30.09 1.31
N LEU A 88 17.01 -30.35 2.49
CA LEU A 88 15.80 -31.15 2.63
C LEU A 88 14.64 -30.54 1.85
N SER A 89 13.96 -31.38 1.07
CA SER A 89 12.74 -31.04 0.36
C SER A 89 11.68 -32.06 0.73
N SER A 90 10.66 -31.61 1.43
CA SER A 90 9.52 -32.44 1.83
C SER A 90 8.25 -31.83 1.26
N LYS A 91 7.28 -32.65 0.92
CA LYS A 91 5.95 -32.20 0.47
C LYS A 91 4.96 -32.37 1.61
N TYR A 92 4.36 -31.26 2.01
CA TYR A 92 3.32 -31.22 3.03
C TYR A 92 2.10 -30.54 2.45
N GLY A 93 0.95 -31.21 2.50
CA GLY A 93 -0.27 -30.66 1.95
C GLY A 93 -0.13 -30.22 0.50
N SER A 94 -0.47 -28.96 0.24
CA SER A 94 -0.45 -28.35 -1.08
C SER A 94 0.88 -27.68 -1.44
N TYR A 95 1.81 -27.54 -0.48
CA TYR A 95 3.09 -26.88 -0.68
C TYR A 95 4.26 -27.84 -0.55
N GLN A 96 5.26 -27.65 -1.39
CA GLN A 96 6.57 -28.26 -1.20
C GLN A 96 7.37 -27.39 -0.23
N ILE A 97 8.04 -27.99 0.75
CA ILE A 97 8.91 -27.26 1.67
C ILE A 97 10.37 -27.55 1.33
N GLN A 98 11.14 -26.51 1.14
CA GLN A 98 12.57 -26.58 0.88
C GLN A 98 13.32 -25.81 1.95
N TYR A 99 14.34 -26.47 2.55
CA TYR A 99 15.21 -25.88 3.56
C TYR A 99 16.60 -25.62 2.99
N LEU A 100 17.18 -24.47 3.29
CA LEU A 100 18.61 -24.12 3.10
C LEU A 100 19.22 -24.33 1.71
N GLY A 101 18.50 -24.83 0.73
CA GLY A 101 18.98 -24.97 -0.65
C GLY A 101 18.99 -23.62 -1.39
N GLU A 102 19.55 -23.58 -2.60
CA GLU A 102 19.38 -22.42 -3.48
C GLU A 102 17.97 -22.43 -4.08
N LEU A 103 17.27 -21.31 -3.95
CA LEU A 103 15.95 -21.13 -4.56
C LEU A 103 16.11 -20.67 -6.01
N ASP A 104 15.77 -21.54 -6.96
CA ASP A 104 15.68 -21.17 -8.37
C ASP A 104 14.24 -20.74 -8.70
N THR A 105 13.99 -19.45 -8.62
CA THR A 105 12.64 -18.88 -8.86
C THR A 105 12.16 -19.02 -10.31
N GLU A 106 13.08 -19.31 -11.27
CA GLU A 106 12.70 -19.51 -12.68
C GLU A 106 12.15 -20.92 -12.95
N GLN A 107 12.40 -21.87 -12.04
CA GLN A 107 12.00 -23.27 -12.19
C GLN A 107 10.88 -23.71 -11.22
N VAL A 108 10.24 -22.76 -10.54
CA VAL A 108 9.15 -23.07 -9.61
C VAL A 108 7.89 -23.38 -10.39
N GLU A 109 7.55 -24.64 -10.53
CA GLU A 109 6.32 -25.13 -11.19
C GLU A 109 5.19 -25.40 -10.21
N GLU A 110 5.48 -25.63 -8.92
CA GLU A 110 4.51 -25.93 -7.86
C GLU A 110 4.61 -24.90 -6.73
N SER A 111 3.51 -24.74 -5.99
CA SER A 111 3.51 -23.89 -4.79
C SER A 111 4.48 -24.44 -3.75
N MET A 112 5.30 -23.54 -3.17
CA MET A 112 6.32 -23.94 -2.21
C MET A 112 6.50 -22.94 -1.07
N MET A 113 6.94 -23.47 0.07
CA MET A 113 7.49 -22.72 1.18
C MET A 113 9.01 -22.89 1.17
N TYR A 114 9.71 -21.80 1.04
CA TYR A 114 11.17 -21.79 1.07
C TYR A 114 11.64 -21.21 2.40
N LEU A 115 12.47 -21.96 3.11
CA LEU A 115 13.11 -21.60 4.36
C LEU A 115 14.62 -21.56 4.13
N GLY A 116 15.08 -20.45 3.53
CA GLY A 116 16.51 -20.21 3.29
C GLY A 116 17.24 -19.81 4.57
N ARG A 117 18.53 -19.61 4.45
CA ARG A 117 19.36 -19.22 5.59
C ARG A 117 18.98 -17.83 6.12
N ASP A 118 18.94 -16.83 5.24
CA ASP A 118 18.78 -15.43 5.59
C ASP A 118 17.35 -14.93 5.39
N TYR A 119 16.51 -15.70 4.70
CA TYR A 119 15.13 -15.31 4.40
C TYR A 119 14.23 -16.52 4.16
N MET A 120 12.96 -16.34 4.39
CA MET A 120 11.91 -17.28 4.02
C MET A 120 11.05 -16.71 2.90
N ALA A 121 10.42 -17.59 2.11
CA ALA A 121 9.46 -17.19 1.09
C ALA A 121 8.29 -18.18 0.99
N ILE A 122 7.11 -17.64 0.69
CA ILE A 122 5.97 -18.43 0.22
C ILE A 122 5.78 -18.09 -1.25
N ILE A 123 5.79 -19.10 -2.09
CA ILE A 123 5.55 -19.01 -3.51
C ILE A 123 4.27 -19.76 -3.80
N HIS A 124 3.25 -19.02 -4.22
CA HIS A 124 1.95 -19.59 -4.60
C HIS A 124 1.81 -19.53 -6.12
N VAL A 125 1.62 -20.71 -6.73
CA VAL A 125 1.47 -20.84 -8.18
C VAL A 125 0.00 -21.05 -8.53
N GLU A 126 -0.56 -20.11 -9.30
CA GLU A 126 -1.91 -20.18 -9.82
C GLU A 126 -1.89 -20.08 -11.34
N GLY A 127 -2.08 -21.20 -12.03
CA GLY A 127 -1.92 -21.29 -13.48
C GLY A 127 -0.50 -20.94 -13.94
N ASP A 128 -0.36 -19.92 -14.80
CA ASP A 128 0.95 -19.45 -15.31
C ASP A 128 1.53 -18.30 -14.45
N THR A 129 0.94 -17.98 -13.30
CA THR A 129 1.37 -16.86 -12.46
C THR A 129 1.89 -17.38 -11.12
N ALA A 130 3.09 -16.94 -10.74
CA ALA A 130 3.64 -17.19 -9.42
C ALA A 130 3.58 -15.89 -8.58
N TYR A 131 3.00 -15.99 -7.39
CA TYR A 131 2.97 -14.94 -6.37
C TYR A 131 4.04 -15.26 -5.34
N ILE A 132 5.01 -14.37 -5.17
CA ILE A 132 6.12 -14.56 -4.23
C ILE A 132 6.00 -13.55 -3.10
N MET A 133 6.01 -14.05 -1.88
CA MET A 133 6.16 -13.24 -0.68
C MET A 133 7.37 -13.76 0.08
N SER A 134 8.33 -12.88 0.36
CA SER A 134 9.55 -13.20 1.10
C SER A 134 9.69 -12.31 2.32
N GLY A 135 10.41 -12.76 3.34
CA GLY A 135 10.71 -12.00 4.56
C GLY A 135 11.96 -12.54 5.26
N ASP A 136 12.55 -11.73 6.13
CA ASP A 136 13.59 -12.15 7.05
C ASP A 136 13.02 -12.98 8.22
N TYR A 137 13.84 -13.28 9.23
CA TYR A 137 13.42 -14.03 10.42
C TYR A 137 13.31 -13.17 11.69
N ALA A 138 13.27 -11.85 11.57
CA ALA A 138 13.37 -10.95 12.73
C ALA A 138 12.32 -11.18 13.82
N LEU A 139 11.09 -11.54 13.45
CA LEU A 139 10.03 -11.87 14.42
C LEU A 139 10.07 -13.32 14.92
N LEU A 140 10.90 -14.15 14.29
CA LEU A 140 11.06 -15.56 14.63
C LEU A 140 12.35 -15.82 15.44
N GLU A 141 13.05 -14.78 15.87
CA GLU A 141 14.29 -14.91 16.65
C GLU A 141 14.10 -15.79 17.89
N GLY A 142 14.95 -16.80 18.01
CA GLY A 142 14.89 -17.81 19.08
C GLY A 142 13.82 -18.89 18.86
N PHE A 143 13.12 -18.88 17.71
CA PHE A 143 12.13 -19.91 17.41
C PHE A 143 12.83 -21.24 17.06
N ASN A 144 12.48 -22.28 17.81
CA ASN A 144 12.99 -23.61 17.60
C ASN A 144 11.85 -24.53 17.18
N PHE A 145 11.87 -25.00 15.94
CA PHE A 145 10.82 -25.86 15.40
C PHE A 145 10.74 -27.23 16.08
N GLN A 146 11.85 -27.69 16.70
CA GLN A 146 11.85 -28.95 17.45
C GLN A 146 11.22 -28.80 18.84
N GLU A 147 11.41 -27.65 19.51
CA GLU A 147 10.91 -27.42 20.87
C GLU A 147 9.47 -26.94 20.91
N VAL A 148 8.95 -26.50 19.79
CA VAL A 148 7.57 -26.01 19.67
C VAL A 148 6.56 -27.17 19.76
N TYR A 149 7.03 -28.41 19.77
CA TYR A 149 6.26 -29.58 20.16
C TYR A 149 6.14 -29.63 21.69
N PRO A 150 5.14 -29.03 22.29
CA PRO A 150 4.97 -29.19 23.70
C PRO A 150 4.41 -30.60 23.94
N ASN A 151 5.28 -31.48 24.38
CA ASN A 151 4.83 -32.73 24.98
C ASN A 151 3.89 -32.51 26.18
N GLU A 152 3.67 -31.26 26.59
CA GLU A 152 2.93 -30.86 27.80
C GLU A 152 2.10 -29.55 27.62
N SER A 153 1.85 -29.01 26.40
CA SER A 153 1.01 -27.81 26.29
C SER A 153 -0.47 -28.19 26.29
N ASP A 154 -1.25 -27.42 27.05
CA ASP A 154 -2.71 -27.46 27.06
C ASP A 154 -3.36 -26.93 25.77
N LEU A 155 -2.56 -26.54 24.76
CA LEU A 155 -3.04 -26.05 23.47
C LEU A 155 -3.45 -27.21 22.58
N SER A 156 -4.62 -27.11 21.97
CA SER A 156 -5.02 -28.06 20.93
C SER A 156 -4.09 -27.91 19.71
N ARG A 157 -3.99 -28.97 18.89
CA ARG A 157 -3.24 -28.93 17.63
C ARG A 157 -3.68 -27.78 16.74
N GLU A 158 -4.98 -27.48 16.70
CA GLU A 158 -5.58 -26.42 15.92
C GLU A 158 -5.15 -25.04 16.43
N ASP A 159 -5.21 -24.78 17.74
CA ASP A 159 -4.77 -23.52 18.35
C ASP A 159 -3.27 -23.27 18.13
N TYR A 160 -2.48 -24.35 18.18
CA TYR A 160 -1.04 -24.27 17.91
C TYR A 160 -0.76 -23.88 16.47
N THR A 161 -1.36 -24.59 15.51
CA THR A 161 -1.16 -24.35 14.07
C THR A 161 -1.60 -22.92 13.70
N GLU A 162 -2.70 -22.43 14.30
CA GLU A 162 -3.16 -21.07 14.12
C GLU A 162 -2.10 -20.06 14.61
N ASN A 163 -1.57 -20.25 15.82
CA ASN A 163 -0.55 -19.35 16.39
C ASN A 163 0.74 -19.34 15.56
N VAL A 164 1.22 -20.50 15.11
CA VAL A 164 2.45 -20.58 14.28
C VAL A 164 2.23 -19.98 12.90
N SER A 165 1.09 -20.27 12.27
CA SER A 165 0.73 -19.70 10.97
C SER A 165 0.65 -18.20 11.03
N ASP A 166 -0.01 -17.67 12.06
CA ASP A 166 -0.11 -16.22 12.25
C ASP A 166 1.27 -15.57 12.45
N LEU A 167 2.15 -16.21 13.21
CA LEU A 167 3.51 -15.71 13.43
C LEU A 167 4.32 -15.68 12.13
N PHE A 168 4.30 -16.74 11.34
CA PHE A 168 4.96 -16.82 10.04
C PHE A 168 4.45 -15.77 9.07
N LEU A 169 3.13 -15.67 8.93
CA LEU A 169 2.51 -14.74 8.02
C LEU A 169 2.70 -13.29 8.46
N GLN A 170 2.64 -13.02 9.76
CA GLN A 170 2.97 -11.70 10.31
C GLN A 170 4.42 -11.32 10.01
N ASN A 171 5.37 -12.24 10.18
CA ASN A 171 6.78 -11.97 9.90
C ASN A 171 7.00 -11.62 8.43
N LEU A 172 6.46 -12.42 7.49
CA LEU A 172 6.50 -12.14 6.06
C LEU A 172 5.88 -10.78 5.71
N TYR A 173 4.81 -10.42 6.38
CA TYR A 173 4.15 -9.14 6.17
C TYR A 173 5.00 -7.96 6.67
N TYR A 174 5.50 -8.04 7.90
CA TYR A 174 6.23 -6.92 8.50
C TYR A 174 7.57 -6.68 7.80
N SER A 175 8.26 -7.71 7.35
CA SER A 175 9.50 -7.59 6.58
C SER A 175 9.31 -6.79 5.28
N ASN A 176 8.16 -6.95 4.61
CA ASN A 176 7.88 -6.28 3.35
C ASN A 176 7.08 -4.98 3.52
N PHE A 177 6.55 -4.71 4.71
CA PHE A 177 5.61 -3.62 4.93
C PHE A 177 6.19 -2.24 4.58
N GLY A 178 7.44 -1.99 4.96
CA GLY A 178 8.14 -0.74 4.69
C GLY A 178 8.32 -0.49 3.19
N GLU A 179 8.74 -1.51 2.44
CA GLU A 179 8.93 -1.44 0.99
C GLU A 179 7.60 -1.25 0.26
N GLN A 180 6.58 -1.98 0.64
CA GLN A 180 5.25 -1.86 0.06
C GLN A 180 4.63 -0.48 0.32
N ILE A 181 4.75 0.06 1.53
CA ILE A 181 4.32 1.44 1.83
C ILE A 181 5.06 2.44 0.95
N PHE A 182 6.38 2.29 0.83
CA PHE A 182 7.20 3.17 -0.02
C PHE A 182 6.77 3.10 -1.49
N LEU A 183 6.54 1.90 -2.01
CA LEU A 183 6.09 1.68 -3.39
C LEU A 183 4.73 2.32 -3.64
N VAL A 184 3.75 2.06 -2.78
CA VAL A 184 2.39 2.63 -2.86
C VAL A 184 2.46 4.15 -2.82
N TYR A 185 3.19 4.71 -1.85
CA TYR A 185 3.31 6.15 -1.69
C TYR A 185 4.01 6.80 -2.89
N SER A 186 5.11 6.22 -3.38
CA SER A 186 5.87 6.73 -4.52
C SER A 186 5.06 6.69 -5.80
N THR A 187 4.33 5.61 -6.05
CA THR A 187 3.43 5.49 -7.20
C THR A 187 2.30 6.51 -7.14
N GLN A 188 1.66 6.66 -5.97
CA GLN A 188 0.60 7.63 -5.77
C GLN A 188 1.11 9.08 -5.89
N PHE A 189 2.32 9.34 -5.41
CA PHE A 189 2.99 10.64 -5.56
C PHE A 189 3.22 10.98 -7.04
N ALA A 190 3.79 10.04 -7.81
CA ALA A 190 4.07 10.23 -9.23
C ALA A 190 2.78 10.50 -10.02
N GLN A 191 1.75 9.67 -9.83
CA GLN A 191 0.44 9.84 -10.47
C GLN A 191 -0.18 11.20 -10.14
N THR A 192 -0.19 11.57 -8.87
CA THR A 192 -0.78 12.82 -8.41
C THR A 192 -0.01 14.04 -8.94
N ALA A 193 1.33 13.96 -9.00
CA ALA A 193 2.15 15.01 -9.58
C ALA A 193 1.84 15.22 -11.09
N ILE A 194 1.69 14.13 -11.84
CA ILE A 194 1.28 14.18 -13.25
C ILE A 194 -0.10 14.85 -13.38
N TYR A 195 -1.09 14.47 -12.57
CA TYR A 195 -2.40 15.13 -12.59
C TYR A 195 -2.34 16.62 -12.28
N VAL A 196 -1.54 17.03 -11.29
CA VAL A 196 -1.36 18.44 -10.96
C VAL A 196 -0.76 19.21 -12.12
N ILE A 197 0.27 18.67 -12.77
CA ILE A 197 0.91 19.31 -13.92
C ILE A 197 -0.08 19.43 -15.10
N MET A 198 -0.72 18.32 -15.47
CA MET A 198 -1.67 18.27 -16.59
C MET A 198 -2.84 19.22 -16.39
N LEU A 199 -3.47 19.23 -15.23
CA LEU A 199 -4.61 20.10 -14.94
C LEU A 199 -4.20 21.56 -14.84
N SER A 200 -3.00 21.86 -14.33
CA SER A 200 -2.47 23.22 -14.30
C SER A 200 -2.23 23.77 -15.70
N ILE A 201 -1.66 22.96 -16.60
CA ILE A 201 -1.47 23.32 -18.01
C ILE A 201 -2.82 23.46 -18.71
N MET A 202 -3.75 22.55 -18.48
CA MET A 202 -5.09 22.62 -19.05
C MET A 202 -5.81 23.91 -18.64
N LEU A 203 -5.75 24.30 -17.36
CA LEU A 203 -6.33 25.57 -16.89
C LEU A 203 -5.70 26.78 -17.58
N LEU A 204 -4.38 26.74 -17.84
CA LEU A 204 -3.70 27.80 -18.59
C LEU A 204 -4.15 27.89 -20.05
N ILE A 205 -4.18 26.75 -20.76
CA ILE A 205 -4.57 26.71 -22.18
C ILE A 205 -6.01 27.18 -22.36
N LEU A 206 -6.92 26.74 -21.52
CA LEU A 206 -8.31 27.13 -21.54
C LEU A 206 -8.49 28.64 -21.25
N ASN A 207 -7.70 29.14 -20.31
CA ASN A 207 -7.70 30.56 -19.96
C ASN A 207 -7.09 31.44 -21.10
N TYR A 208 -6.08 30.95 -21.78
CA TYR A 208 -5.47 31.64 -22.95
C TYR A 208 -6.44 31.73 -24.13
N LYS A 209 -7.16 30.64 -24.44
CA LYS A 209 -8.19 30.62 -25.51
C LYS A 209 -9.34 31.59 -25.25
N ALA A 210 -9.67 31.88 -24.01
CA ALA A 210 -10.69 32.87 -23.64
C ALA A 210 -10.24 34.32 -23.80
N MET A 211 -9.04 34.57 -24.35
CA MET A 211 -8.43 35.88 -24.53
C MET A 211 -8.33 36.78 -23.28
N VAL A 212 -8.46 36.16 -22.11
CA VAL A 212 -8.41 36.88 -20.82
C VAL A 212 -7.31 36.30 -19.99
N LYS A 213 -6.20 37.01 -19.77
CA LYS A 213 -5.14 36.58 -18.81
C LYS A 213 -5.63 36.72 -17.38
N LYS A 214 -6.43 35.74 -16.94
CA LYS A 214 -7.02 35.76 -15.59
C LYS A 214 -6.22 34.96 -14.56
N ILE A 215 -5.33 34.04 -14.98
CA ILE A 215 -4.59 33.17 -14.09
C ILE A 215 -3.13 33.00 -14.55
N SER A 216 -2.17 33.09 -13.64
CA SER A 216 -0.77 32.75 -13.89
C SER A 216 -0.52 31.27 -13.68
N TYR A 217 0.63 30.72 -14.17
CA TYR A 217 0.98 29.31 -13.96
C TYR A 217 1.01 28.94 -12.47
N THR A 218 1.71 29.75 -11.67
CA THR A 218 1.81 29.52 -10.22
C THR A 218 0.44 29.55 -9.54
N ALA A 219 -0.44 30.47 -9.93
CA ALA A 219 -1.80 30.52 -9.41
C ALA A 219 -2.62 29.29 -9.83
N SER A 220 -2.43 28.80 -11.07
CA SER A 220 -3.07 27.57 -11.56
C SER A 220 -2.65 26.37 -10.73
N VAL A 221 -1.34 26.17 -10.48
CA VAL A 221 -0.82 25.09 -9.62
C VAL A 221 -1.42 25.17 -8.21
N LYS A 222 -1.47 26.37 -7.61
CA LYS A 222 -2.07 26.55 -6.29
C LYS A 222 -3.56 26.19 -6.25
N VAL A 223 -4.33 26.60 -7.25
CA VAL A 223 -5.75 26.28 -7.38
C VAL A 223 -5.95 24.76 -7.50
N VAL A 224 -5.14 24.11 -8.34
CA VAL A 224 -5.22 22.67 -8.59
C VAL A 224 -4.90 21.87 -7.31
N ILE A 225 -3.80 22.20 -6.62
CA ILE A 225 -3.40 21.49 -5.38
C ILE A 225 -4.41 21.72 -4.25
N VAL A 226 -4.82 22.95 -4.00
CA VAL A 226 -5.80 23.26 -2.95
C VAL A 226 -7.18 22.65 -3.32
N GLY A 227 -7.52 22.65 -4.61
CA GLY A 227 -8.73 22.03 -5.12
C GLY A 227 -8.81 20.53 -4.91
N MET A 228 -7.68 19.85 -4.86
CA MET A 228 -7.58 18.40 -4.62
C MET A 228 -7.95 18.02 -3.19
N THR A 229 -7.75 18.89 -2.19
CA THR A 229 -7.86 18.53 -0.76
C THR A 229 -9.24 18.01 -0.36
N GLY A 230 -10.32 18.61 -0.84
CA GLY A 230 -11.67 18.12 -0.55
C GLY A 230 -11.92 16.70 -1.10
N PRO A 231 -11.70 16.46 -2.41
CA PRO A 231 -11.75 15.10 -2.98
C PRO A 231 -10.82 14.10 -2.27
N ALA A 232 -9.58 14.48 -1.95
CA ALA A 232 -8.63 13.61 -1.24
C ALA A 232 -9.15 13.18 0.15
N LEU A 233 -9.70 14.13 0.90
CA LEU A 233 -10.29 13.86 2.21
C LEU A 233 -11.50 12.91 2.10
N LEU A 234 -12.38 13.15 1.14
CA LEU A 234 -13.54 12.27 0.90
C LEU A 234 -13.10 10.87 0.48
N THR A 235 -12.08 10.77 -0.37
CA THR A 235 -11.52 9.48 -0.78
C THR A 235 -10.90 8.73 0.39
N ALA A 236 -10.16 9.40 1.27
CA ALA A 236 -9.62 8.78 2.48
C ALA A 236 -10.70 8.20 3.39
N ILE A 237 -11.82 8.93 3.56
CA ILE A 237 -12.94 8.47 4.42
C ILE A 237 -13.71 7.33 3.74
N LEU A 238 -14.07 7.49 2.46
CA LEU A 238 -14.89 6.51 1.75
C LEU A 238 -14.09 5.29 1.32
N GLY A 239 -12.79 5.45 1.11
CA GLY A 239 -11.91 4.40 0.61
C GLY A 239 -11.85 3.17 1.50
N GLY A 240 -12.03 3.31 2.82
CA GLY A 240 -12.15 2.17 3.73
C GLY A 240 -13.39 1.28 3.48
N PHE A 241 -14.43 1.82 2.79
CA PHE A 241 -15.64 1.07 2.45
C PHE A 241 -15.65 0.54 1.02
N ILE A 242 -14.85 1.13 0.12
CA ILE A 242 -14.86 0.85 -1.32
C ILE A 242 -13.43 0.72 -1.87
N LEU A 243 -12.60 -0.09 -1.21
CA LEU A 243 -11.14 -0.22 -1.47
C LEU A 243 -10.78 -0.27 -2.95
N GLY A 244 -11.35 -1.18 -3.72
CA GLY A 244 -11.02 -1.38 -5.14
C GLY A 244 -11.41 -0.20 -6.06
N TYR A 245 -12.27 0.71 -5.63
CA TYR A 245 -12.77 1.84 -6.43
C TYR A 245 -12.35 3.22 -5.92
N ALA A 246 -11.58 3.29 -4.85
CA ALA A 246 -11.20 4.55 -4.21
C ALA A 246 -10.50 5.53 -5.18
N GLY A 247 -9.58 5.03 -6.01
CA GLY A 247 -8.90 5.82 -7.02
C GLY A 247 -9.85 6.41 -8.07
N LEU A 248 -10.82 5.63 -8.52
CA LEU A 248 -11.83 6.07 -9.48
C LEU A 248 -12.73 7.16 -8.88
N VAL A 249 -13.15 7.00 -7.62
CA VAL A 249 -13.93 8.00 -6.89
C VAL A 249 -13.16 9.31 -6.77
N PHE A 250 -11.86 9.24 -6.43
CA PHE A 250 -11.01 10.42 -6.39
C PHE A 250 -10.97 11.15 -7.73
N ILE A 251 -10.71 10.44 -8.82
CA ILE A 251 -10.61 11.02 -10.17
C ILE A 251 -11.93 11.72 -10.57
N ILE A 252 -13.07 11.07 -10.32
CA ILE A 252 -14.39 11.64 -10.62
C ILE A 252 -14.64 12.91 -9.81
N LEU A 253 -14.49 12.85 -8.48
CA LEU A 253 -14.75 14.00 -7.61
C LEU A 253 -13.82 15.18 -7.93
N TYR A 254 -12.55 14.87 -8.15
CA TYR A 254 -11.56 15.89 -8.48
C TYR A 254 -11.78 16.48 -9.88
N GLY A 255 -12.05 15.66 -10.89
CA GLY A 255 -12.37 16.10 -12.24
C GLY A 255 -13.61 17.00 -12.29
N LEU A 256 -14.68 16.62 -11.64
CA LEU A 256 -15.90 17.44 -11.51
C LEU A 256 -15.57 18.79 -10.85
N ARG A 257 -14.81 18.77 -9.76
CA ARG A 257 -14.41 19.98 -9.07
C ARG A 257 -13.60 20.91 -9.95
N MET A 258 -12.65 20.37 -10.72
CA MET A 258 -11.83 21.16 -11.65
C MET A 258 -12.67 21.72 -12.80
N MET A 259 -13.64 21.00 -13.30
CA MET A 259 -14.59 21.50 -14.31
C MET A 259 -15.42 22.67 -13.78
N PHE A 260 -15.94 22.58 -12.55
CA PHE A 260 -16.64 23.71 -11.90
C PHE A 260 -15.71 24.90 -11.67
N MET A 261 -14.45 24.66 -11.33
CA MET A 261 -13.45 25.73 -11.16
C MET A 261 -13.18 26.45 -12.47
N TYR A 262 -12.99 25.72 -13.57
CA TYR A 262 -12.83 26.31 -14.89
C TYR A 262 -13.99 27.25 -15.24
N TYR A 263 -15.25 26.79 -15.03
CA TYR A 263 -16.42 27.60 -15.28
C TYR A 263 -16.45 28.87 -14.41
N LYS A 264 -16.03 28.79 -13.14
CA LYS A 264 -15.94 29.93 -12.23
C LYS A 264 -14.86 30.92 -12.62
N ILE A 265 -13.67 30.44 -13.03
CA ILE A 265 -12.57 31.29 -13.51
C ILE A 265 -13.05 32.14 -14.70
N ASN A 266 -13.77 31.54 -15.64
CA ASN A 266 -14.28 32.26 -16.82
C ASN A 266 -15.32 33.33 -16.48
N LYS A 267 -16.10 33.15 -15.40
CA LYS A 267 -17.07 34.15 -14.93
C LYS A 267 -16.48 35.17 -13.95
N TYR A 268 -15.26 34.98 -13.49
CA TYR A 268 -14.64 35.90 -12.53
C TYR A 268 -14.17 37.16 -13.23
N GLU A 269 -14.64 38.32 -12.79
CA GLU A 269 -14.31 39.61 -13.38
C GLU A 269 -12.96 40.20 -12.95
N GLY A 270 -12.36 39.63 -11.88
CA GLY A 270 -11.05 40.05 -11.34
C GLY A 270 -9.89 39.19 -11.87
N SER A 271 -8.64 39.74 -11.82
CA SER A 271 -7.43 38.98 -12.12
C SER A 271 -7.00 38.12 -10.94
N ILE A 272 -6.52 36.88 -11.21
CA ILE A 272 -5.99 35.91 -10.25
C ILE A 272 -4.48 35.77 -10.47
N TYR A 273 -3.74 36.87 -10.18
CA TYR A 273 -2.28 36.93 -10.30
C TYR A 273 -1.59 36.57 -8.99
#